data_52d20c8cf4462ed431ed329cdedb500e
#
_entry.id   52d20c8cf4462ed431ed329cdedb500e
#
_cell.length_a   1.000
_cell.length_b   1.000
_cell.length_c   1.000
_cell.angle_alpha   90.00
_cell.angle_beta   90.00
_cell.angle_gamma   90.00
#
_symmetry.space_group_name_H-M   'P 1'
#
loop_
_entity.id
_entity.type
_entity.pdbx_description
1 polymer ?
#
loop_
_entity_poly.entity_id
_entity_poly.type
_entity_poly.pdbx_seq_one_letter_code
_entity_poly.pdbx_strand_id
1 'polypeptide(L)'
;MEKKKSKFKRVLLILFILILLLLVFDVVSTEIKSKKLPHHFASAEEGRELLLSNTEYYSDFSQNDIDYRLKRNGGTLDELLDATTDEIKDFNFFEKYLLDHNIAKMVTKLNKNGYKLPELKEETVYIKTDMKVEGVNAGYTHGTQIYLNSANILVGSIPGKASEYFEHLMWHELFHCLTRNDPDFRAEMYSLINFTVADHDFEMPPSVSAKYFHNPDVEHHNSYATYNIDGKDTDCFLVWICTEDYSENDPPNGFVTDVALVPIDGSDVYYTMDQASNFDEVMGRNTDYVIDPEECMADNFSAAMQYGIDGEEGKGYPDPEIIQGVIDIVKR
;
A
#
# COMPACT_ATOMS: atom_id res chain seq x y z
N MET A 1 -14.01 -15.49 -59.61
CA MET A 1 -13.59 -14.52 -58.62
C MET A 1 -14.53 -14.47 -57.39
N GLU A 2 -15.84 -14.51 -57.55
CA GLU A 2 -16.81 -14.45 -56.43
C GLU A 2 -16.73 -15.61 -55.40
N LYS A 3 -16.56 -16.86 -55.83
CA LYS A 3 -16.41 -18.01 -54.92
C LYS A 3 -15.16 -17.91 -54.01
N LYS A 4 -14.06 -17.29 -54.46
CA LYS A 4 -12.87 -17.05 -53.64
C LYS A 4 -13.12 -15.97 -52.60
N LYS A 5 -13.86 -14.88 -52.95
CA LYS A 5 -14.25 -13.81 -52.00
C LYS A 5 -15.21 -14.32 -50.91
N SER A 6 -16.14 -15.23 -51.24
CA SER A 6 -17.06 -15.85 -50.27
C SER A 6 -16.34 -16.76 -49.28
N LYS A 7 -15.36 -17.58 -49.71
CA LYS A 7 -14.54 -18.41 -48.85
C LYS A 7 -13.70 -17.56 -47.87
N PHE A 8 -13.08 -16.49 -48.39
CA PHE A 8 -12.29 -15.56 -47.58
C PHE A 8 -13.15 -14.87 -46.49
N LYS A 9 -14.34 -14.38 -46.79
CA LYS A 9 -15.27 -13.81 -45.80
C LYS A 9 -15.66 -14.82 -44.75
N ARG A 10 -15.90 -16.08 -45.09
CA ARG A 10 -16.20 -17.14 -44.12
C ARG A 10 -15.02 -17.41 -43.17
N VAL A 11 -13.80 -17.46 -43.70
CA VAL A 11 -12.58 -17.63 -42.87
C VAL A 11 -12.42 -16.47 -41.88
N LEU A 12 -12.59 -15.23 -42.34
CA LEU A 12 -12.52 -14.05 -41.50
C LEU A 12 -13.61 -14.06 -40.40
N LEU A 13 -14.82 -14.47 -40.73
CA LEU A 13 -15.91 -14.61 -39.73
C LEU A 13 -15.59 -15.68 -38.70
N ILE A 14 -15.06 -16.83 -39.11
CA ILE A 14 -14.66 -17.89 -38.18
C ILE A 14 -13.54 -17.40 -37.27
N LEU A 15 -12.52 -16.73 -37.80
CA LEU A 15 -11.43 -16.15 -37.01
C LEU A 15 -11.96 -15.12 -36.01
N PHE A 16 -12.87 -14.24 -36.43
CA PHE A 16 -13.51 -13.27 -35.55
C PHE A 16 -14.27 -13.93 -34.41
N ILE A 17 -15.06 -14.97 -34.73
CA ILE A 17 -15.81 -15.74 -33.70
C ILE A 17 -14.83 -16.43 -32.73
N LEU A 18 -13.73 -17.01 -33.22
CA LEU A 18 -12.73 -17.65 -32.37
C LEU A 18 -12.05 -16.63 -31.44
N ILE A 19 -11.69 -15.46 -31.96
CA ILE A 19 -11.14 -14.36 -31.15
C ILE A 19 -12.15 -13.94 -30.07
N LEU A 20 -13.41 -13.75 -30.44
CA LEU A 20 -14.46 -13.39 -29.49
C LEU A 20 -14.64 -14.45 -28.39
N LEU A 21 -14.63 -15.75 -28.76
CA LEU A 21 -14.71 -16.84 -27.78
C LEU A 21 -13.48 -16.89 -26.85
N LEU A 22 -12.30 -16.59 -27.37
CA LEU A 22 -11.08 -16.50 -26.54
C LEU A 22 -11.16 -15.32 -25.56
N LEU A 23 -11.65 -14.15 -25.99
CA LEU A 23 -11.84 -13.00 -25.13
C LEU A 23 -12.88 -13.29 -24.02
N VAL A 24 -14.01 -13.90 -24.37
CA VAL A 24 -15.02 -14.30 -23.38
C VAL A 24 -14.45 -15.32 -22.39
N PHE A 25 -13.70 -16.31 -22.88
CA PHE A 25 -13.05 -17.30 -22.01
C PHE A 25 -12.05 -16.63 -21.06
N ASP A 26 -11.27 -15.69 -21.54
CA ASP A 26 -10.29 -14.96 -20.73
C ASP A 26 -10.98 -14.15 -19.63
N VAL A 27 -12.03 -13.39 -19.94
CA VAL A 27 -12.83 -12.64 -18.95
C VAL A 27 -13.39 -13.54 -17.88
N VAL A 28 -14.06 -14.66 -18.28
CA VAL A 28 -14.65 -15.61 -17.33
C VAL A 28 -13.59 -16.30 -16.48
N SER A 29 -12.46 -16.72 -17.08
CA SER A 29 -11.35 -17.34 -16.35
C SER A 29 -10.71 -16.38 -15.35
N THR A 30 -10.57 -15.13 -15.72
CA THR A 30 -10.06 -14.04 -14.87
C THR A 30 -10.96 -13.84 -13.66
N GLU A 31 -12.26 -13.67 -13.87
CA GLU A 31 -13.25 -13.49 -12.80
C GLU A 31 -13.28 -14.70 -11.84
N ILE A 32 -13.25 -15.93 -12.34
CA ILE A 32 -13.21 -17.13 -11.48
C ILE A 32 -11.96 -17.18 -10.63
N LYS A 33 -10.82 -16.75 -11.16
CA LYS A 33 -9.55 -16.76 -10.43
C LYS A 33 -9.48 -15.63 -9.42
N SER A 34 -9.87 -14.41 -9.79
CA SER A 34 -9.80 -13.23 -8.91
C SER A 34 -10.64 -13.44 -7.64
N LYS A 35 -11.80 -14.08 -7.73
CA LYS A 35 -12.67 -14.43 -6.59
C LYS A 35 -12.03 -15.32 -5.52
N LYS A 36 -10.84 -15.87 -5.75
CA LYS A 36 -10.10 -16.62 -4.72
C LYS A 36 -9.42 -15.69 -3.69
N LEU A 37 -9.28 -14.42 -3.99
CA LEU A 37 -9.05 -13.35 -3.03
C LEU A 37 -10.36 -12.54 -2.98
N PRO A 38 -11.21 -12.73 -1.96
CA PRO A 38 -12.52 -12.09 -1.89
C PRO A 38 -12.41 -10.57 -1.94
N HIS A 39 -13.13 -9.97 -2.88
CA HIS A 39 -13.11 -8.53 -3.07
C HIS A 39 -14.36 -8.03 -3.81
N HIS A 40 -14.65 -6.76 -3.67
CA HIS A 40 -15.59 -6.06 -4.54
C HIS A 40 -15.09 -4.65 -4.91
N PHE A 41 -15.76 -4.04 -5.89
CA PHE A 41 -15.46 -2.69 -6.38
C PHE A 41 -16.57 -1.76 -5.94
N ALA A 42 -16.29 -0.88 -4.99
CA ALA A 42 -17.25 0.08 -4.47
C ALA A 42 -17.80 0.98 -5.58
N SER A 43 -19.08 1.35 -5.46
CA SER A 43 -19.63 2.49 -6.18
C SER A 43 -19.05 3.80 -5.61
N ALA A 44 -19.16 4.89 -6.37
CA ALA A 44 -18.72 6.19 -5.86
C ALA A 44 -19.51 6.63 -4.60
N GLU A 45 -20.78 6.25 -4.47
CA GLU A 45 -21.59 6.51 -3.28
C GLU A 45 -21.06 5.72 -2.07
N GLU A 46 -20.91 4.41 -2.22
CA GLU A 46 -20.35 3.53 -1.19
C GLU A 46 -18.95 3.94 -0.79
N GLY A 47 -18.07 4.26 -1.75
CA GLY A 47 -16.69 4.69 -1.46
C GLY A 47 -16.64 5.97 -0.64
N ARG A 48 -17.56 6.93 -0.86
CA ARG A 48 -17.66 8.15 -0.03
C ARG A 48 -18.15 7.84 1.39
N GLU A 49 -19.14 6.96 1.53
CA GLU A 49 -19.61 6.53 2.85
C GLU A 49 -18.50 5.84 3.65
N LEU A 50 -17.75 4.94 3.00
CA LEU A 50 -16.62 4.23 3.61
C LEU A 50 -15.50 5.21 4.00
N LEU A 51 -15.13 6.14 3.13
CA LEU A 51 -14.12 7.16 3.44
C LEU A 51 -14.51 7.99 4.66
N LEU A 52 -15.74 8.49 4.71
CA LEU A 52 -16.23 9.29 5.83
C LEU A 52 -16.42 8.49 7.12
N SER A 53 -16.44 7.16 7.05
CA SER A 53 -16.47 6.29 8.25
C SER A 53 -15.12 6.19 8.96
N ASN A 54 -14.01 6.52 8.29
CA ASN A 54 -12.65 6.48 8.84
C ASN A 54 -12.36 7.71 9.76
N THR A 55 -13.26 7.96 10.71
CA THR A 55 -13.23 9.17 11.57
C THR A 55 -12.00 9.25 12.46
N GLU A 56 -11.45 8.11 12.89
CA GLU A 56 -10.27 8.05 13.75
C GLU A 56 -9.05 8.62 13.02
N TYR A 57 -8.84 8.25 11.76
CA TYR A 57 -7.75 8.76 10.94
C TYR A 57 -7.73 10.29 10.83
N TYR A 58 -8.91 10.90 10.64
CA TYR A 58 -9.01 12.35 10.46
C TYR A 58 -9.10 13.15 11.77
N SER A 59 -9.35 12.48 12.91
CA SER A 59 -9.67 13.16 14.18
C SER A 59 -8.52 14.02 14.72
N ASP A 60 -7.28 13.60 14.47
CA ASP A 60 -6.08 14.19 15.05
C ASP A 60 -5.23 14.97 14.02
N PHE A 61 -5.79 15.23 12.83
CA PHE A 61 -5.07 15.97 11.79
C PHE A 61 -4.62 17.34 12.28
N SER A 62 -3.32 17.56 12.14
CA SER A 62 -2.70 18.87 12.36
C SER A 62 -3.08 19.86 11.25
N GLN A 63 -2.81 21.16 11.48
CA GLN A 63 -2.96 22.14 10.41
C GLN A 63 -2.04 21.84 9.21
N ASN A 64 -0.85 21.28 9.45
CA ASN A 64 0.08 20.84 8.41
C ASN A 64 -0.49 19.70 7.56
N ASP A 65 -1.17 18.72 8.17
CA ASP A 65 -1.86 17.64 7.43
C ASP A 65 -2.87 18.22 6.45
N ILE A 66 -3.71 19.14 6.94
CA ILE A 66 -4.78 19.75 6.16
C ILE A 66 -4.21 20.62 5.04
N ASP A 67 -3.29 21.53 5.38
CA ASP A 67 -2.73 22.51 4.44
C ASP A 67 -1.92 21.82 3.33
N TYR A 68 -1.11 20.82 3.69
CA TYR A 68 -0.36 20.02 2.72
C TYR A 68 -1.29 19.30 1.73
N ARG A 69 -2.34 18.67 2.23
CA ARG A 69 -3.27 17.91 1.38
C ARG A 69 -4.11 18.83 0.49
N LEU A 70 -4.57 19.96 1.03
CA LEU A 70 -5.30 20.97 0.26
C LEU A 70 -4.40 21.83 -0.64
N LYS A 71 -3.07 21.76 -0.50
CA LYS A 71 -2.08 22.58 -1.22
C LYS A 71 -2.29 24.08 -1.02
N ARG A 72 -2.73 24.47 0.18
CA ARG A 72 -2.93 25.88 0.58
C ARG A 72 -2.88 26.05 2.09
N ASN A 73 -2.47 27.22 2.58
CA ASN A 73 -2.49 27.53 3.99
C ASN A 73 -3.92 27.87 4.49
N GLY A 74 -4.20 27.49 5.72
CA GLY A 74 -5.44 27.84 6.43
C GLY A 74 -6.66 27.04 5.93
N GLY A 75 -6.46 25.82 5.45
CA GLY A 75 -7.53 24.88 5.15
C GLY A 75 -8.28 24.42 6.39
N THR A 76 -9.47 23.86 6.21
CA THR A 76 -10.25 23.24 7.28
C THR A 76 -10.42 21.75 7.02
N LEU A 77 -10.69 20.98 8.07
CA LEU A 77 -10.97 19.55 7.96
C LEU A 77 -12.20 19.28 7.06
N ASP A 78 -13.26 20.09 7.19
CA ASP A 78 -14.45 19.94 6.35
C ASP A 78 -14.12 20.10 4.86
N GLU A 79 -13.30 21.09 4.51
CA GLU A 79 -12.84 21.30 3.13
C GLU A 79 -11.97 20.15 2.63
N LEU A 80 -11.14 19.57 3.51
CA LEU A 80 -10.33 18.41 3.18
C LEU A 80 -11.23 17.18 2.91
N LEU A 81 -12.19 16.90 3.77
CA LEU A 81 -13.13 15.80 3.60
C LEU A 81 -13.98 15.97 2.33
N ASP A 82 -14.46 17.19 2.05
CA ASP A 82 -15.15 17.50 0.81
C ASP A 82 -14.25 17.23 -0.41
N ALA A 83 -13.01 17.71 -0.39
CA ALA A 83 -12.06 17.50 -1.48
C ALA A 83 -11.78 16.01 -1.71
N THR A 84 -11.56 15.25 -0.63
CA THR A 84 -11.25 13.81 -0.73
C THR A 84 -12.47 13.01 -1.23
N THR A 85 -13.67 13.33 -0.75
CA THR A 85 -14.92 12.68 -1.22
C THR A 85 -15.24 13.00 -2.68
N ASP A 86 -14.93 14.20 -3.14
CA ASP A 86 -15.11 14.61 -4.54
C ASP A 86 -14.22 13.84 -5.52
N GLU A 87 -13.11 13.30 -5.05
CA GLU A 87 -12.19 12.47 -5.85
C GLU A 87 -12.68 11.05 -6.07
N ILE A 88 -13.63 10.55 -5.27
CA ILE A 88 -14.15 9.20 -5.37
C ILE A 88 -15.02 9.04 -6.63
N LYS A 89 -14.75 8.00 -7.43
CA LYS A 89 -15.38 7.74 -8.73
C LYS A 89 -15.86 6.30 -8.83
N ASP A 90 -16.78 6.07 -9.76
CA ASP A 90 -17.18 4.72 -10.16
C ASP A 90 -16.10 4.07 -11.03
N PHE A 91 -15.87 2.78 -10.80
CA PHE A 91 -15.11 1.97 -11.76
C PHE A 91 -15.95 1.68 -13.00
N ASN A 92 -15.38 1.88 -14.18
CA ASN A 92 -15.98 1.36 -15.40
C ASN A 92 -15.66 -0.16 -15.58
N PHE A 93 -16.36 -0.79 -16.54
CA PHE A 93 -16.21 -2.23 -16.79
C PHE A 93 -14.74 -2.63 -17.11
N PHE A 94 -14.03 -1.81 -17.86
CA PHE A 94 -12.66 -2.12 -18.28
C PHE A 94 -11.69 -2.02 -17.10
N GLU A 95 -11.83 -1.02 -16.24
CA GLU A 95 -11.01 -0.88 -15.03
C GLU A 95 -11.23 -2.06 -14.07
N LYS A 96 -12.48 -2.48 -13.86
CA LYS A 96 -12.81 -3.68 -13.06
C LYS A 96 -12.13 -4.93 -13.63
N TYR A 97 -12.24 -5.14 -14.94
CA TYR A 97 -11.56 -6.26 -15.61
C TYR A 97 -10.04 -6.20 -15.44
N LEU A 98 -9.40 -5.03 -15.53
CA LEU A 98 -7.97 -4.90 -15.34
C LEU A 98 -7.53 -5.20 -13.91
N LEU A 99 -8.28 -4.77 -12.90
CA LEU A 99 -8.04 -5.11 -11.50
C LEU A 99 -8.23 -6.62 -11.27
N ASP A 100 -9.35 -7.19 -11.71
CA ASP A 100 -9.58 -8.64 -11.66
C ASP A 100 -8.43 -9.43 -12.30
N HIS A 101 -7.89 -8.93 -13.42
CA HIS A 101 -6.77 -9.57 -14.10
C HIS A 101 -5.49 -9.53 -13.26
N ASN A 102 -5.19 -8.43 -12.57
CA ASN A 102 -4.05 -8.33 -11.66
C ASN A 102 -4.25 -9.22 -10.42
N ILE A 103 -5.43 -9.21 -9.82
CA ILE A 103 -5.77 -10.11 -8.69
C ILE A 103 -5.64 -11.58 -9.12
N ALA A 104 -6.10 -11.94 -10.31
CA ALA A 104 -5.96 -13.30 -10.85
C ALA A 104 -4.47 -13.69 -11.09
N LYS A 105 -3.60 -12.74 -11.43
CA LYS A 105 -2.14 -12.96 -11.48
C LYS A 105 -1.58 -13.21 -10.09
N MET A 106 -1.97 -12.41 -9.08
CA MET A 106 -1.57 -12.61 -7.67
C MET A 106 -1.97 -14.02 -7.20
N VAL A 107 -3.23 -14.42 -7.40
CA VAL A 107 -3.70 -15.78 -7.10
C VAL A 107 -2.89 -16.86 -7.83
N THR A 108 -2.52 -16.61 -9.07
CA THR A 108 -1.71 -17.55 -9.85
C THR A 108 -0.30 -17.70 -9.26
N LYS A 109 0.32 -16.60 -8.80
CA LYS A 109 1.62 -16.61 -8.11
C LYS A 109 1.54 -17.34 -6.77
N LEU A 110 0.52 -17.06 -5.96
CA LEU A 110 0.30 -17.76 -4.69
C LEU A 110 0.24 -19.28 -4.90
N ASN A 111 -0.61 -19.72 -5.82
CA ASN A 111 -0.76 -21.15 -6.12
C ASN A 111 0.52 -21.80 -6.67
N LYS A 112 1.23 -21.09 -7.58
CA LYS A 112 2.47 -21.59 -8.20
C LYS A 112 3.58 -21.82 -7.16
N ASN A 113 3.67 -20.91 -6.19
CA ASN A 113 4.73 -20.93 -5.17
C ASN A 113 4.31 -21.67 -3.89
N GLY A 114 3.05 -22.10 -3.80
CA GLY A 114 2.49 -22.74 -2.60
C GLY A 114 2.35 -21.77 -1.42
N TYR A 115 2.18 -20.49 -1.69
CA TYR A 115 1.99 -19.45 -0.67
C TYR A 115 0.55 -19.45 -0.17
N LYS A 116 0.39 -19.26 1.13
CA LYS A 116 -0.91 -19.13 1.83
C LYS A 116 -0.90 -17.82 2.59
N LEU A 117 -1.88 -17.00 2.29
CA LEU A 117 -2.11 -15.75 3.04
C LEU A 117 -3.09 -16.02 4.19
N PRO A 118 -3.04 -15.23 5.27
CA PRO A 118 -4.10 -15.21 6.26
C PRO A 118 -5.47 -15.01 5.63
N GLU A 119 -6.48 -15.63 6.21
CA GLU A 119 -7.87 -15.44 5.76
C GLU A 119 -8.37 -14.08 6.25
N LEU A 120 -8.81 -13.24 5.33
CA LEU A 120 -9.44 -11.97 5.68
C LEU A 120 -10.83 -12.23 6.27
N LYS A 121 -11.15 -11.60 7.39
CA LYS A 121 -12.48 -11.67 8.03
C LYS A 121 -13.55 -10.96 7.20
N GLU A 122 -13.14 -9.93 6.48
CA GLU A 122 -13.95 -9.14 5.55
C GLU A 122 -13.27 -9.14 4.19
N GLU A 123 -14.06 -9.03 3.13
CA GLU A 123 -13.49 -8.92 1.79
C GLU A 123 -12.80 -7.56 1.58
N THR A 124 -11.82 -7.54 0.68
CA THR A 124 -11.15 -6.30 0.29
C THR A 124 -12.10 -5.43 -0.54
N VAL A 125 -12.17 -4.15 -0.24
CA VAL A 125 -13.00 -3.19 -0.96
C VAL A 125 -12.10 -2.27 -1.78
N TYR A 126 -12.16 -2.37 -3.10
CA TYR A 126 -11.43 -1.44 -3.96
C TYR A 126 -12.25 -0.18 -4.20
N ILE A 127 -11.65 0.98 -3.93
CA ILE A 127 -12.26 2.30 -4.08
C ILE A 127 -11.43 3.09 -5.10
N LYS A 128 -12.09 3.61 -6.12
CA LYS A 128 -11.44 4.42 -7.15
C LYS A 128 -11.42 5.88 -6.76
N THR A 129 -10.24 6.50 -6.84
CA THR A 129 -10.05 7.92 -6.55
C THR A 129 -9.18 8.60 -7.62
N ASP A 130 -9.21 9.93 -7.69
CA ASP A 130 -8.25 10.73 -8.48
C ASP A 130 -6.91 10.92 -7.73
N MET A 131 -6.85 10.60 -6.43
CA MET A 131 -5.66 10.61 -5.56
C MET A 131 -4.89 11.93 -5.51
N LYS A 132 -5.57 13.08 -5.62
CA LYS A 132 -4.91 14.40 -5.61
C LYS A 132 -4.61 14.88 -4.20
N VAL A 133 -5.43 14.44 -3.25
CA VAL A 133 -5.33 14.81 -1.83
C VAL A 133 -4.20 14.03 -1.16
N GLU A 134 -4.19 12.70 -1.26
CA GLU A 134 -3.18 11.85 -0.59
C GLU A 134 -1.91 11.63 -1.43
N GLY A 135 -1.97 11.78 -2.75
CA GLY A 135 -0.80 11.69 -3.63
C GLY A 135 -1.07 10.98 -4.94
N VAL A 136 -0.72 11.59 -6.06
CA VAL A 136 -1.15 11.17 -7.42
C VAL A 136 -0.64 9.80 -7.88
N ASN A 137 0.42 9.27 -7.28
CA ASN A 137 1.03 8.00 -7.69
C ASN A 137 0.89 6.90 -6.63
N ALA A 138 0.12 7.14 -5.57
CA ALA A 138 -0.02 6.21 -4.46
C ALA A 138 -1.26 5.31 -4.58
N GLY A 139 -1.33 4.28 -3.75
CA GLY A 139 -2.51 3.70 -3.18
C GLY A 139 -2.48 4.01 -1.70
N TYR A 140 -3.55 3.73 -0.99
CA TYR A 140 -3.58 3.67 0.46
C TYR A 140 -4.72 2.79 0.94
N THR A 141 -4.64 2.37 2.20
CA THR A 141 -5.58 1.41 2.78
C THR A 141 -6.11 1.90 4.13
N HIS A 142 -7.43 1.78 4.34
CA HIS A 142 -8.06 1.86 5.66
C HIS A 142 -8.79 0.54 5.95
N GLY A 143 -8.42 -0.16 7.02
CA GLY A 143 -8.97 -1.48 7.32
C GLY A 143 -8.77 -2.47 6.16
N THR A 144 -9.84 -2.81 5.42
CA THR A 144 -9.78 -3.61 4.18
C THR A 144 -10.13 -2.79 2.92
N GLN A 145 -10.22 -1.47 3.03
CA GLN A 145 -10.57 -0.56 1.95
C GLN A 145 -9.30 -0.09 1.24
N ILE A 146 -9.08 -0.50 0.01
CA ILE A 146 -7.92 -0.10 -0.81
C ILE A 146 -8.33 1.00 -1.77
N TYR A 147 -7.73 2.17 -1.63
CA TYR A 147 -7.96 3.34 -2.47
C TYR A 147 -6.91 3.37 -3.59
N LEU A 148 -7.36 3.39 -4.84
CA LEU A 148 -6.48 3.33 -6.00
C LEU A 148 -6.73 4.45 -7.00
N ASN A 149 -5.64 5.03 -7.51
CA ASN A 149 -5.70 5.97 -8.61
C ASN A 149 -6.06 5.27 -9.92
N SER A 150 -7.06 5.79 -10.62
CA SER A 150 -7.50 5.28 -11.91
C SER A 150 -6.40 5.29 -12.99
N ALA A 151 -5.46 6.24 -12.93
CA ALA A 151 -4.32 6.29 -13.84
C ALA A 151 -3.38 5.09 -13.63
N ASN A 152 -3.12 4.69 -12.37
CA ASN A 152 -2.28 3.53 -12.04
C ASN A 152 -2.89 2.23 -12.59
N ILE A 153 -4.21 2.06 -12.51
CA ILE A 153 -4.91 0.88 -13.04
C ILE A 153 -4.69 0.75 -14.54
N LEU A 154 -4.84 1.85 -15.29
CA LEU A 154 -4.71 1.84 -16.75
C LEU A 154 -3.24 1.64 -17.18
N VAL A 155 -2.34 2.40 -16.57
CA VAL A 155 -0.91 2.35 -16.89
C VAL A 155 -0.29 1.02 -16.45
N GLY A 156 -0.70 0.50 -15.30
CA GLY A 156 -0.28 -0.81 -14.78
C GLY A 156 -0.68 -2.00 -15.66
N SER A 157 -1.60 -1.80 -16.60
CA SER A 157 -1.97 -2.82 -17.59
C SER A 157 -1.03 -2.88 -18.81
N ILE A 158 -0.12 -1.91 -18.94
CA ILE A 158 0.87 -1.84 -20.03
C ILE A 158 2.08 -2.66 -19.60
N PRO A 159 2.47 -3.73 -20.36
CA PRO A 159 3.63 -4.54 -20.01
C PRO A 159 4.92 -3.72 -19.85
N GLY A 160 5.71 -4.04 -18.82
CA GLY A 160 6.98 -3.38 -18.50
C GLY A 160 6.98 -2.78 -17.10
N LYS A 161 7.82 -1.80 -16.83
CA LYS A 161 8.01 -1.21 -15.50
C LYS A 161 6.72 -0.68 -14.84
N ALA A 162 5.78 -0.16 -15.64
CA ALA A 162 4.51 0.32 -15.12
C ALA A 162 3.63 -0.82 -14.57
N SER A 163 3.61 -1.99 -15.23
CA SER A 163 2.90 -3.16 -14.71
C SER A 163 3.62 -3.81 -13.52
N GLU A 164 4.94 -3.73 -13.46
CA GLU A 164 5.73 -4.19 -12.33
C GLU A 164 5.46 -3.31 -11.10
N TYR A 165 5.46 -2.00 -11.26
CA TYR A 165 5.10 -1.04 -10.22
C TYR A 165 3.66 -1.27 -9.71
N PHE A 166 2.69 -1.43 -10.61
CA PHE A 166 1.32 -1.66 -10.21
C PHE A 166 1.11 -3.01 -9.51
N GLU A 167 1.83 -4.06 -9.94
CA GLU A 167 1.82 -5.35 -9.24
C GLU A 167 2.41 -5.21 -7.83
N HIS A 168 3.52 -4.45 -7.68
CA HIS A 168 4.10 -4.15 -6.38
C HIS A 168 3.09 -3.44 -5.48
N LEU A 169 2.46 -2.37 -5.98
CA LEU A 169 1.42 -1.63 -5.26
C LEU A 169 0.26 -2.54 -4.81
N MET A 170 -0.23 -3.42 -5.68
CA MET A 170 -1.32 -4.35 -5.32
C MET A 170 -0.94 -5.30 -4.18
N TRP A 171 0.32 -5.77 -4.11
CA TRP A 171 0.81 -6.57 -2.99
C TRP A 171 1.00 -5.74 -1.73
N HIS A 172 1.48 -4.51 -1.86
CA HIS A 172 1.69 -3.55 -0.79
C HIS A 172 0.37 -3.25 -0.07
N GLU A 173 -0.64 -2.82 -0.80
CA GLU A 173 -1.97 -2.52 -0.24
C GLU A 173 -2.64 -3.78 0.37
N LEU A 174 -2.45 -4.94 -0.25
CA LEU A 174 -2.96 -6.18 0.33
C LEU A 174 -2.26 -6.52 1.66
N PHE A 175 -0.96 -6.22 1.82
CA PHE A 175 -0.26 -6.43 3.08
C PHE A 175 -0.92 -5.68 4.23
N HIS A 176 -1.27 -4.41 4.04
CA HIS A 176 -1.99 -3.62 5.03
C HIS A 176 -3.33 -4.26 5.44
N CYS A 177 -4.10 -4.77 4.47
CA CYS A 177 -5.31 -5.52 4.78
C CYS A 177 -5.04 -6.77 5.62
N LEU A 178 -3.95 -7.51 5.35
CA LEU A 178 -3.60 -8.74 6.06
C LEU A 178 -3.16 -8.46 7.50
N THR A 179 -2.29 -7.48 7.73
CA THR A 179 -1.76 -7.13 9.05
C THR A 179 -2.84 -6.61 9.99
N ARG A 180 -3.82 -5.88 9.47
CA ARG A 180 -4.97 -5.36 10.22
C ARG A 180 -5.97 -6.45 10.60
N ASN A 181 -6.09 -7.49 9.76
CA ASN A 181 -7.01 -8.60 10.01
C ASN A 181 -6.41 -9.72 10.85
N ASP A 182 -5.10 -9.88 10.86
CA ASP A 182 -4.37 -10.92 11.58
C ASP A 182 -3.20 -10.33 12.38
N PRO A 183 -3.41 -10.01 13.69
CA PRO A 183 -2.36 -9.47 14.55
C PRO A 183 -1.15 -10.41 14.74
N ASP A 184 -1.36 -11.73 14.68
CA ASP A 184 -0.27 -12.70 14.81
C ASP A 184 0.61 -12.65 13.54
N PHE A 185 0.00 -12.58 12.37
CA PHE A 185 0.71 -12.37 11.10
C PHE A 185 1.49 -11.04 11.12
N ARG A 186 0.88 -9.95 11.59
CA ARG A 186 1.55 -8.66 11.74
C ARG A 186 2.78 -8.78 12.64
N ALA A 187 2.64 -9.39 13.81
CA ALA A 187 3.73 -9.56 14.76
C ALA A 187 4.86 -10.43 14.18
N GLU A 188 4.54 -11.53 13.47
CA GLU A 188 5.54 -12.36 12.79
C GLU A 188 6.28 -11.57 11.70
N MET A 189 5.58 -10.81 10.87
CA MET A 189 6.20 -9.99 9.81
C MET A 189 7.10 -8.90 10.38
N TYR A 190 6.65 -8.17 11.39
CA TYR A 190 7.44 -7.10 12.03
C TYR A 190 8.68 -7.64 12.74
N SER A 191 8.63 -8.87 13.26
CA SER A 191 9.81 -9.50 13.87
C SER A 191 10.98 -9.69 12.91
N LEU A 192 10.73 -9.75 11.59
CA LEU A 192 11.76 -9.87 10.57
C LEU A 192 12.65 -8.62 10.45
N ILE A 193 12.14 -7.47 10.88
CA ILE A 193 12.88 -6.21 11.00
C ILE A 193 13.06 -5.80 12.47
N ASN A 194 13.14 -6.78 13.36
CA ASN A 194 13.44 -6.63 14.79
C ASN A 194 12.40 -5.82 15.60
N PHE A 195 11.19 -5.63 15.09
CA PHE A 195 10.12 -4.96 15.83
C PHE A 195 9.32 -5.93 16.70
N THR A 196 8.96 -5.45 17.88
CA THR A 196 8.03 -6.08 18.81
C THR A 196 6.71 -5.31 18.78
N VAL A 197 5.58 -6.01 18.65
CA VAL A 197 4.24 -5.41 18.72
C VAL A 197 3.74 -5.48 20.15
N ALA A 198 3.35 -4.33 20.72
CA ALA A 198 2.73 -4.20 22.03
C ALA A 198 1.19 -4.34 21.93
N ASP A 199 0.54 -4.50 23.09
CA ASP A 199 -0.91 -4.64 23.21
C ASP A 199 -1.67 -3.31 23.29
N HIS A 200 -0.96 -2.18 23.22
CA HIS A 200 -1.51 -0.82 23.25
C HIS A 200 -0.63 0.14 22.42
N ASP A 201 -1.24 1.22 21.95
CA ASP A 201 -0.51 2.30 21.29
C ASP A 201 0.30 3.11 22.32
N PHE A 202 1.52 3.51 21.94
CA PHE A 202 2.36 4.35 22.78
C PHE A 202 1.86 5.81 22.74
N GLU A 203 1.96 6.47 23.89
CA GLU A 203 1.64 7.90 23.97
C GLU A 203 2.70 8.70 23.18
N MET A 204 2.21 9.51 22.25
CA MET A 204 3.04 10.42 21.48
C MET A 204 3.36 11.67 22.31
N PRO A 205 4.65 11.95 22.61
CA PRO A 205 5.00 13.09 23.43
C PRO A 205 4.66 14.42 22.73
N PRO A 206 4.42 15.54 23.47
CA PRO A 206 4.02 16.81 22.90
C PRO A 206 4.98 17.37 21.83
N SER A 207 6.29 17.12 21.98
CA SER A 207 7.31 17.55 20.99
C SER A 207 7.17 16.84 19.65
N VAL A 208 6.58 15.65 19.61
CA VAL A 208 6.33 14.83 18.42
C VAL A 208 4.94 15.07 17.88
N SER A 209 3.89 15.01 18.73
CA SER A 209 2.50 15.18 18.28
C SER A 209 2.26 16.55 17.61
N ALA A 210 2.99 17.60 18.00
CA ALA A 210 2.94 18.89 17.34
C ALA A 210 3.50 18.89 15.90
N LYS A 211 4.22 17.84 15.51
CA LYS A 211 4.86 17.68 14.20
C LYS A 211 4.37 16.46 13.44
N TYR A 212 3.53 15.65 14.06
CA TYR A 212 3.04 14.43 13.48
C TYR A 212 2.40 14.67 12.12
N PHE A 213 2.77 13.86 11.15
CA PHE A 213 2.21 13.88 9.81
C PHE A 213 1.59 12.51 9.51
N HIS A 214 0.29 12.50 9.31
CA HIS A 214 -0.48 11.26 9.20
C HIS A 214 -0.22 10.53 7.89
N ASN A 215 0.00 9.21 8.01
CA ASN A 215 0.00 8.29 6.90
C ASN A 215 -1.27 7.40 7.00
N PRO A 216 -2.12 7.33 5.96
CA PRO A 216 -3.33 6.51 5.98
C PRO A 216 -3.05 5.00 6.18
N ASP A 217 -1.83 4.56 5.88
CA ASP A 217 -1.41 3.18 5.99
C ASP A 217 -0.88 2.80 7.38
N VAL A 218 -0.74 3.76 8.28
CA VAL A 218 -0.31 3.55 9.68
C VAL A 218 -1.47 3.79 10.62
N GLU A 219 -2.14 2.72 11.07
CA GLU A 219 -3.28 2.81 11.98
C GLU A 219 -2.88 2.80 13.46
N HIS A 220 -1.66 2.28 13.80
CA HIS A 220 -1.22 2.07 15.17
C HIS A 220 0.25 2.41 15.38
N HIS A 221 0.55 3.09 16.48
CA HIS A 221 1.91 3.29 16.97
C HIS A 221 2.18 2.38 18.18
N ASN A 222 2.03 1.06 18.00
CA ASN A 222 2.17 0.06 19.06
C ASN A 222 3.28 -0.96 18.80
N SER A 223 4.25 -0.61 17.96
CA SER A 223 5.41 -1.46 17.70
C SER A 223 6.70 -0.69 17.90
N TYR A 224 7.72 -1.35 18.43
CA TYR A 224 8.99 -0.74 18.76
C TYR A 224 10.16 -1.67 18.43
N ALA A 225 11.34 -1.08 18.26
CA ALA A 225 12.61 -1.79 18.15
C ALA A 225 13.67 -1.12 19.01
N THR A 226 14.77 -1.84 19.29
CA THR A 226 15.90 -1.33 20.06
C THR A 226 16.90 -0.65 19.16
N TYR A 227 17.08 0.64 19.31
CA TYR A 227 18.06 1.45 18.59
C TYR A 227 19.25 1.83 19.49
N ASN A 228 20.45 1.85 18.91
CA ASN A 228 21.64 2.29 19.62
C ASN A 228 21.86 3.79 19.38
N ILE A 229 21.38 4.60 20.34
CA ILE A 229 21.45 6.06 20.32
C ILE A 229 22.63 6.51 21.21
N ASP A 230 23.62 7.13 20.60
CA ASP A 230 24.83 7.59 21.33
C ASP A 230 25.51 6.52 22.20
N GLY A 231 25.48 5.26 21.74
CA GLY A 231 26.05 4.12 22.46
C GLY A 231 25.18 3.54 23.56
N LYS A 232 23.91 3.96 23.66
CA LYS A 232 22.90 3.44 24.60
C LYS A 232 21.76 2.79 23.84
N ASP A 233 21.46 1.54 24.17
CA ASP A 233 20.27 0.86 23.65
C ASP A 233 19.00 1.52 24.19
N THR A 234 18.11 1.90 23.30
CA THR A 234 16.88 2.62 23.58
C THR A 234 15.75 2.04 22.73
N ASP A 235 14.68 1.59 23.37
CA ASP A 235 13.51 1.10 22.69
C ASP A 235 12.68 2.28 22.17
N CYS A 236 12.48 2.35 20.84
CA CYS A 236 11.76 3.43 20.20
C CYS A 236 10.71 2.90 19.21
N PHE A 237 9.58 3.60 19.12
CA PHE A 237 8.65 3.49 17.99
C PHE A 237 8.95 4.58 16.95
N LEU A 238 8.51 4.37 15.72
CA LEU A 238 8.71 5.32 14.63
C LEU A 238 7.49 6.22 14.48
N VAL A 239 7.73 7.49 14.15
CA VAL A 239 6.68 8.46 13.83
C VAL A 239 7.13 9.31 12.65
N TRP A 240 6.28 9.42 11.64
CA TRP A 240 6.51 10.32 10.53
C TRP A 240 6.17 11.76 10.94
N ILE A 241 7.11 12.69 10.80
CA ILE A 241 6.97 14.06 11.27
C ILE A 241 7.26 15.10 10.18
N CYS A 242 6.62 16.26 10.29
CA CYS A 242 7.03 17.47 9.56
C CYS A 242 8.21 18.12 10.27
N THR A 243 9.23 18.50 9.53
CA THR A 243 10.35 19.29 10.09
C THR A 243 10.10 20.79 10.03
N GLU A 244 9.21 21.23 9.13
CA GLU A 244 8.80 22.61 8.91
C GLU A 244 7.29 22.71 8.71
N ASP A 245 6.71 23.87 8.97
CA ASP A 245 5.31 24.13 8.67
C ASP A 245 5.10 24.20 7.14
N TYR A 246 3.95 23.69 6.68
CA TYR A 246 3.59 23.76 5.27
C TYR A 246 3.48 25.23 4.80
N SER A 247 4.00 25.52 3.62
CA SER A 247 3.84 26.80 2.95
C SER A 247 3.45 26.61 1.48
N GLU A 248 2.35 27.24 1.05
CA GLU A 248 1.93 27.27 -0.36
C GLU A 248 2.94 27.95 -1.31
N ASN A 249 3.92 28.68 -0.75
CA ASN A 249 4.99 29.31 -1.51
C ASN A 249 6.22 28.40 -1.68
N ASP A 250 6.24 27.26 -1.03
CA ASP A 250 7.32 26.30 -1.21
C ASP A 250 7.24 25.65 -2.60
N PRO A 251 8.39 25.32 -3.18
CA PRO A 251 8.38 24.59 -4.44
C PRO A 251 7.64 23.25 -4.27
N PRO A 252 7.03 22.70 -5.33
CA PRO A 252 6.49 21.34 -5.30
C PRO A 252 7.59 20.40 -4.77
N ASN A 253 7.32 19.68 -3.68
CA ASN A 253 8.26 18.87 -2.90
C ASN A 253 9.18 19.66 -1.94
N GLY A 254 8.87 20.93 -1.64
CA GLY A 254 9.57 21.72 -0.62
C GLY A 254 9.16 21.38 0.82
N PHE A 255 8.04 20.68 1.00
CA PHE A 255 7.59 20.22 2.31
C PHE A 255 8.50 19.08 2.79
N VAL A 256 9.18 19.28 3.90
CA VAL A 256 10.21 18.37 4.42
C VAL A 256 9.64 17.56 5.57
N THR A 257 9.70 16.26 5.41
CA THR A 257 9.34 15.27 6.45
C THR A 257 10.58 14.48 6.87
N ASP A 258 10.54 13.90 8.05
CA ASP A 258 11.58 13.04 8.61
C ASP A 258 10.94 11.94 9.48
N VAL A 259 11.74 10.98 9.90
CA VAL A 259 11.33 9.91 10.81
C VAL A 259 11.88 10.19 12.19
N ALA A 260 11.00 10.32 13.18
CA ALA A 260 11.34 10.42 14.57
C ALA A 260 11.40 9.03 15.22
N LEU A 261 12.49 8.73 15.91
CA LEU A 261 12.62 7.59 16.82
C LEU A 261 12.19 8.06 18.20
N VAL A 262 11.03 7.63 18.66
CA VAL A 262 10.40 8.09 19.91
C VAL A 262 10.56 7.02 21.00
N PRO A 263 11.27 7.31 22.12
CA PRO A 263 11.40 6.36 23.21
C PRO A 263 10.05 5.94 23.81
N ILE A 264 9.90 4.64 24.08
CA ILE A 264 8.67 4.11 24.70
C ILE A 264 8.61 4.38 26.22
N ASP A 265 9.62 5.01 26.80
CA ASP A 265 9.71 5.30 28.23
C ASP A 265 8.88 6.52 28.68
N GLY A 266 8.19 7.18 27.76
CA GLY A 266 7.35 8.36 27.99
C GLY A 266 8.12 9.67 28.11
N SER A 267 9.40 9.70 27.77
CA SER A 267 10.20 10.95 27.76
C SER A 267 9.77 11.85 26.59
N ASP A 268 9.73 13.17 26.82
CA ASP A 268 9.37 14.16 25.78
C ASP A 268 10.61 14.52 24.93
N VAL A 269 11.14 13.50 24.27
CA VAL A 269 12.28 13.61 23.34
C VAL A 269 12.04 12.69 22.13
N TYR A 270 12.70 13.01 21.01
CA TYR A 270 12.83 12.08 19.89
C TYR A 270 14.24 12.19 19.30
N TYR A 271 14.62 11.19 18.53
CA TYR A 271 15.87 11.12 17.83
C TYR A 271 15.62 10.99 16.33
N THR A 272 16.60 11.41 15.52
CA THR A 272 16.57 11.22 14.06
C THR A 272 17.24 9.91 13.67
N MET A 273 17.02 9.43 12.44
CA MET A 273 17.58 8.18 11.96
C MET A 273 19.12 8.14 12.04
N ASP A 274 19.79 9.26 11.76
CA ASP A 274 21.25 9.38 11.77
C ASP A 274 21.86 9.31 13.17
N GLN A 275 21.08 9.49 14.24
CA GLN A 275 21.52 9.30 15.63
C GLN A 275 21.51 7.83 16.06
N ALA A 276 20.83 6.96 15.31
CA ALA A 276 20.77 5.53 15.58
C ALA A 276 21.84 4.79 14.78
N SER A 277 22.94 4.39 15.44
CA SER A 277 24.06 3.75 14.77
C SER A 277 23.75 2.39 14.14
N ASN A 278 22.63 1.75 14.53
CA ASN A 278 22.15 0.46 14.05
C ASN A 278 20.82 0.56 13.28
N PHE A 279 20.47 1.74 12.76
CA PHE A 279 19.17 1.91 12.08
C PHE A 279 18.98 0.92 10.93
N ASP A 280 19.97 0.81 10.04
CA ASP A 280 19.94 -0.13 8.91
C ASP A 280 19.95 -1.61 9.34
N GLU A 281 20.55 -1.93 10.49
CA GLU A 281 20.55 -3.30 11.04
C GLU A 281 19.17 -3.68 11.59
N VAL A 282 18.39 -2.69 12.04
CA VAL A 282 17.01 -2.86 12.53
C VAL A 282 16.03 -2.95 11.36
N MET A 283 15.98 -1.93 10.51
CA MET A 283 15.00 -1.81 9.43
C MET A 283 15.32 -2.66 8.20
N GLY A 284 16.60 -3.05 8.03
CA GLY A 284 17.10 -3.59 6.77
C GLY A 284 17.28 -2.52 5.70
N ARG A 285 17.81 -2.92 4.53
CA ARG A 285 18.18 -2.03 3.41
C ARG A 285 17.51 -2.43 2.09
N ASN A 286 16.47 -3.25 2.17
CA ASN A 286 15.76 -3.73 0.97
C ASN A 286 14.86 -2.66 0.35
N THR A 287 14.46 -1.65 1.14
CA THR A 287 13.66 -0.51 0.72
C THR A 287 14.12 0.76 1.41
N ASP A 288 13.92 1.89 0.76
CA ASP A 288 14.10 3.22 1.35
C ASP A 288 12.83 3.73 2.04
N TYR A 289 11.72 2.97 1.99
CA TYR A 289 10.43 3.35 2.57
C TYR A 289 10.34 2.91 4.03
N VAL A 290 11.10 3.59 4.88
CA VAL A 290 11.34 3.26 6.29
C VAL A 290 10.66 4.21 7.27
N ILE A 291 9.57 4.86 6.85
CA ILE A 291 8.83 5.83 7.68
C ILE A 291 8.07 5.16 8.84
N ASP A 292 7.74 3.88 8.69
CA ASP A 292 7.05 3.05 9.68
C ASP A 292 7.38 1.58 9.40
N PRO A 293 7.37 0.67 10.40
CA PRO A 293 7.55 -0.76 10.17
C PRO A 293 6.46 -1.38 9.30
N GLU A 294 5.22 -0.86 9.30
CA GLU A 294 4.14 -1.30 8.42
C GLU A 294 4.52 -1.10 6.95
N GLU A 295 4.99 0.10 6.60
CA GLU A 295 5.39 0.46 5.24
C GLU A 295 6.64 -0.30 4.78
N CYS A 296 7.65 -0.37 5.65
CA CYS A 296 8.88 -1.11 5.38
C CYS A 296 8.57 -2.59 5.09
N MET A 297 7.68 -3.20 5.87
CA MET A 297 7.32 -4.60 5.67
C MET A 297 6.36 -4.80 4.51
N ALA A 298 5.48 -3.84 4.18
CA ALA A 298 4.65 -3.88 2.98
C ALA A 298 5.51 -3.94 1.70
N ASP A 299 6.57 -3.15 1.63
CA ASP A 299 7.54 -3.19 0.52
C ASP A 299 8.31 -4.51 0.47
N ASN A 300 8.82 -5.02 1.60
CA ASN A 300 9.51 -6.30 1.66
C ASN A 300 8.58 -7.47 1.28
N PHE A 301 7.33 -7.44 1.75
CA PHE A 301 6.31 -8.41 1.37
C PHE A 301 6.02 -8.36 -0.13
N SER A 302 5.82 -7.17 -0.69
CA SER A 302 5.58 -6.97 -2.12
C SER A 302 6.72 -7.51 -2.97
N ALA A 303 7.96 -7.22 -2.59
CA ALA A 303 9.16 -7.73 -3.26
C ALA A 303 9.24 -9.26 -3.20
N ALA A 304 8.96 -9.86 -2.04
CA ALA A 304 8.94 -11.31 -1.86
C ALA A 304 7.84 -11.98 -2.73
N MET A 305 6.63 -11.40 -2.76
CA MET A 305 5.52 -11.93 -3.56
C MET A 305 5.75 -11.77 -5.06
N GLN A 306 6.35 -10.67 -5.46
CA GLN A 306 6.56 -10.33 -6.86
C GLN A 306 7.75 -11.08 -7.48
N TYR A 307 8.89 -11.11 -6.80
CA TYR A 307 10.16 -11.59 -7.34
C TYR A 307 10.72 -12.83 -6.63
N GLY A 308 10.20 -13.16 -5.44
CA GLY A 308 10.76 -14.23 -4.61
C GLY A 308 12.16 -13.88 -4.10
N ILE A 309 12.93 -14.90 -3.69
CA ILE A 309 14.27 -14.72 -3.12
C ILE A 309 15.32 -14.22 -4.12
N ASP A 310 15.11 -14.44 -5.40
CA ASP A 310 16.08 -14.06 -6.44
C ASP A 310 16.09 -12.54 -6.71
N GLY A 311 15.04 -11.82 -6.32
CA GLY A 311 14.91 -10.38 -6.55
C GLY A 311 14.60 -10.00 -7.99
N GLU A 312 14.43 -8.71 -8.21
CA GLU A 312 14.21 -8.16 -9.55
C GLU A 312 15.39 -8.48 -10.47
N GLU A 313 15.09 -9.07 -11.63
CA GLU A 313 16.09 -9.50 -12.63
C GLU A 313 17.17 -10.44 -12.07
N GLY A 314 16.93 -11.13 -10.96
CA GLY A 314 17.88 -12.04 -10.31
C GLY A 314 19.04 -11.32 -9.60
N LYS A 315 18.85 -10.06 -9.20
CA LYS A 315 19.91 -9.26 -8.53
C LYS A 315 20.02 -9.54 -7.03
N GLY A 316 19.05 -10.27 -6.45
CA GLY A 316 18.96 -10.49 -5.00
C GLY A 316 18.57 -9.22 -4.24
N TYR A 317 18.84 -9.24 -2.94
CA TYR A 317 18.52 -8.16 -2.00
C TYR A 317 19.71 -7.84 -1.12
N PRO A 318 19.85 -6.61 -0.59
CA PRO A 318 20.86 -6.28 0.42
C PRO A 318 20.75 -7.17 1.67
N ASP A 319 19.52 -7.38 2.17
CA ASP A 319 19.20 -8.20 3.35
C ASP A 319 18.22 -9.32 2.94
N PRO A 320 18.72 -10.40 2.30
CA PRO A 320 17.88 -11.46 1.73
C PRO A 320 17.15 -12.29 2.79
N GLU A 321 17.64 -12.28 4.05
CA GLU A 321 17.02 -12.97 5.18
C GLU A 321 15.61 -12.44 5.50
N ILE A 322 15.36 -11.15 5.32
CA ILE A 322 14.02 -10.56 5.50
C ILE A 322 13.05 -11.15 4.45
N ILE A 323 13.46 -11.17 3.19
CA ILE A 323 12.68 -11.74 2.10
C ILE A 323 12.44 -13.24 2.31
N GLN A 324 13.48 -13.97 2.74
CA GLN A 324 13.34 -15.40 3.04
C GLN A 324 12.37 -15.61 4.21
N GLY A 325 12.42 -14.78 5.24
CA GLY A 325 11.51 -14.82 6.38
C GLY A 325 10.04 -14.63 5.94
N VAL A 326 9.77 -13.63 5.09
CA VAL A 326 8.43 -13.43 4.48
C VAL A 326 7.98 -14.70 3.76
N ILE A 327 8.84 -15.25 2.89
CA ILE A 327 8.53 -16.48 2.13
C ILE A 327 8.25 -17.66 3.07
N ASP A 328 8.99 -17.81 4.14
CA ASP A 328 8.83 -18.91 5.11
C ASP A 328 7.51 -18.78 5.89
N ILE A 329 7.10 -17.57 6.24
CA ILE A 329 5.82 -17.30 6.90
C ILE A 329 4.66 -17.68 5.98
N VAL A 330 4.65 -17.22 4.74
CA VAL A 330 3.53 -17.50 3.80
C VAL A 330 3.54 -18.93 3.23
N LYS A 331 4.57 -19.75 3.51
CA LYS A 331 4.61 -21.18 3.14
C LYS A 331 4.08 -22.13 4.22
N ARG A 332 3.81 -21.66 5.41
CA ARG A 332 3.23 -22.45 6.51
C ARG A 332 1.74 -22.68 6.28
#